data_3b53435349ce2da71b6f427164f34f49
#
_entry.id   3b53435349ce2da71b6f427164f34f49
#
_cell.length_a   1.000
_cell.length_b   1.000
_cell.length_c   1.000
_cell.angle_alpha   90.00
_cell.angle_beta   90.00
_cell.angle_gamma   90.00
#
_symmetry.space_group_name_H-M   'P 1'
#
loop_
_entity.id
_entity.type
_entity.pdbx_description
1 polymer ?
#
loop_
_entity_poly.entity_id
_entity_poly.type
_entity_poly.pdbx_seq_one_letter_code
_entity_poly.pdbx_strand_id
1 'polypeptide(L)'
;MDVEEIRAGILDILHELHEDIDFEAEEKMVDDKILDSFDLVTLVTELGEEFDVDITARDFVAENFNSVDALAEMIARLMDE
;
A
#
# COMPACT_ATOMS: atom_id res chain seq x y z
N MET A 1 -1.10 -14.25 8.67
CA MET A 1 -2.16 -13.51 7.94
C MET A 1 -2.05 -13.84 6.47
N ASP A 2 -3.13 -14.15 5.82
CA ASP A 2 -3.05 -14.49 4.39
C ASP A 2 -3.12 -13.23 3.51
N VAL A 3 -2.83 -13.41 2.23
CA VAL A 3 -2.73 -12.30 1.28
C VAL A 3 -4.07 -11.56 1.12
N GLU A 4 -5.17 -12.27 1.19
CA GLU A 4 -6.48 -11.62 1.06
C GLU A 4 -6.80 -10.71 2.23
N GLU A 5 -6.41 -11.08 3.43
CA GLU A 5 -6.57 -10.23 4.60
C GLU A 5 -5.68 -9.00 4.49
N ILE A 6 -4.46 -9.18 3.99
CA ILE A 6 -3.54 -8.07 3.77
C ILE A 6 -4.13 -7.11 2.74
N ARG A 7 -4.64 -7.63 1.63
CA ARG A 7 -5.26 -6.80 0.60
C ARG A 7 -6.45 -6.02 1.14
N ALA A 8 -7.30 -6.67 1.93
CA ALA A 8 -8.47 -6.01 2.51
C ALA A 8 -8.06 -4.85 3.41
N GLY A 9 -7.05 -5.05 4.25
CA GLY A 9 -6.53 -3.98 5.11
C GLY A 9 -5.95 -2.83 4.32
N ILE A 10 -5.21 -3.13 3.25
CA ILE A 10 -4.65 -2.10 2.37
C ILE A 10 -5.77 -1.30 1.70
N LEU A 11 -6.79 -1.99 1.18
CA LEU A 11 -7.92 -1.32 0.53
C LEU A 11 -8.66 -0.40 1.49
N ASP A 12 -8.85 -0.82 2.74
CA ASP A 12 -9.50 0.01 3.75
C ASP A 12 -8.71 1.31 3.97
N ILE A 13 -7.39 1.19 4.06
CA ILE A 13 -6.53 2.35 4.25
C ILE A 13 -6.59 3.28 3.03
N LEU A 14 -6.51 2.72 1.83
CA LEU A 14 -6.56 3.51 0.61
C LEU A 14 -7.91 4.22 0.46
N HIS A 15 -9.01 3.57 0.81
CA HIS A 15 -10.34 4.17 0.74
C HIS A 15 -10.52 5.30 1.76
N GLU A 16 -9.80 5.25 2.86
CA GLU A 16 -9.79 6.36 3.81
C GLU A 16 -9.10 7.59 3.23
N LEU A 17 -8.09 7.37 2.37
CA LEU A 17 -7.39 8.47 1.72
C LEU A 17 -8.21 9.05 0.57
N HIS A 18 -8.80 8.19 -0.26
CA HIS A 18 -9.57 8.58 -1.45
C HIS A 18 -10.75 7.63 -1.64
N GLU A 19 -11.93 8.04 -1.23
CA GLU A 19 -13.14 7.18 -1.25
C GLU A 19 -13.65 6.86 -2.65
N ASP A 20 -13.36 7.72 -3.61
CA ASP A 20 -13.94 7.66 -4.94
C ASP A 20 -13.08 6.97 -5.99
N ILE A 21 -11.97 6.37 -5.58
CA ILE A 21 -11.06 5.69 -6.49
C ILE A 21 -11.21 4.18 -6.36
N ASP A 22 -11.27 3.49 -7.50
CA ASP A 22 -11.30 2.04 -7.55
C ASP A 22 -9.87 1.50 -7.53
N PHE A 23 -9.32 1.36 -6.34
CA PHE A 23 -7.93 0.93 -6.17
C PHE A 23 -7.69 -0.51 -6.62
N GLU A 24 -8.72 -1.34 -6.65
CA GLU A 24 -8.58 -2.72 -7.12
C GLU A 24 -8.25 -2.78 -8.61
N ALA A 25 -8.73 -1.79 -9.38
CA ALA A 25 -8.49 -1.73 -10.81
C ALA A 25 -7.23 -0.97 -11.16
N GLU A 26 -6.66 -0.21 -10.22
CA GLU A 26 -5.50 0.62 -10.50
C GLU A 26 -4.20 -0.17 -10.39
N GLU A 27 -3.33 -0.03 -11.40
CA GLU A 27 -2.04 -0.70 -11.44
C GLU A 27 -0.87 0.27 -11.52
N LYS A 28 -1.14 1.57 -11.60
CA LYS A 28 -0.12 2.61 -11.71
C LYS A 28 -0.42 3.79 -10.80
N MET A 29 -0.75 3.49 -9.53
CA MET A 29 -1.16 4.52 -8.59
C MET A 29 -0.12 5.62 -8.42
N VAL A 30 1.15 5.27 -8.43
CA VAL A 30 2.24 6.25 -8.30
C VAL A 30 2.56 6.86 -9.65
N ASP A 31 2.70 6.03 -10.70
CA ASP A 31 3.07 6.49 -12.04
C ASP A 31 2.03 7.44 -12.62
N ASP A 32 0.74 7.19 -12.37
CA ASP A 32 -0.35 8.02 -12.86
C ASP A 32 -0.70 9.15 -11.87
N LYS A 33 0.06 9.28 -10.80
CA LYS A 33 -0.11 10.34 -9.79
C LYS A 33 -1.47 10.32 -9.10
N ILE A 34 -2.05 9.14 -8.96
CA ILE A 34 -3.27 8.97 -8.18
C ILE A 34 -2.97 9.19 -6.71
N LEU A 35 -1.78 8.73 -6.28
CA LEU A 35 -1.28 9.00 -4.94
C LEU A 35 -0.13 9.99 -5.05
N ASP A 36 -0.22 11.10 -4.33
CA ASP A 36 0.87 12.08 -4.28
C ASP A 36 1.83 11.76 -3.14
N SER A 37 2.85 12.60 -2.95
CA SER A 37 3.88 12.35 -1.93
C SER A 37 3.29 12.33 -0.52
N PHE A 38 2.32 13.19 -0.25
CA PHE A 38 1.66 13.24 1.05
C PHE A 38 0.87 11.96 1.30
N ASP A 39 0.14 11.51 0.29
CA ASP A 39 -0.63 10.25 0.38
C ASP A 39 0.29 9.07 0.63
N LEU A 40 1.46 9.04 -0.04
CA LEU A 40 2.41 7.95 0.13
C LEU A 40 2.98 7.91 1.56
N VAL A 41 3.31 9.07 2.12
CA VAL A 41 3.80 9.13 3.50
C VAL A 41 2.72 8.64 4.47
N THR A 42 1.49 9.08 4.27
CA THR A 42 0.37 8.65 5.12
C THR A 42 0.15 7.14 4.98
N LEU A 43 0.19 6.64 3.75
CA LEU A 43 0.01 5.22 3.48
C LEU A 43 1.08 4.38 4.18
N VAL A 44 2.34 4.79 4.07
CA VAL A 44 3.45 4.09 4.72
C VAL A 44 3.24 4.04 6.24
N THR A 45 2.84 5.16 6.82
CA THR A 45 2.60 5.23 8.27
C THR A 45 1.46 4.29 8.68
N GLU A 46 0.34 4.35 7.96
CA GLU A 46 -0.83 3.53 8.27
C GLU A 46 -0.54 2.04 8.07
N LEU A 47 0.14 1.68 6.99
CA LEU A 47 0.50 0.29 6.74
C LEU A 47 1.43 -0.25 7.82
N GLY A 48 2.40 0.56 8.23
CA GLY A 48 3.33 0.16 9.29
C GLY A 48 2.61 -0.13 10.59
N GLU A 49 1.61 0.69 10.93
CA GLU A 49 0.84 0.50 12.14
C GLU A 49 -0.14 -0.66 12.05
N GLU A 50 -0.81 -0.79 10.91
CA GLU A 50 -1.82 -1.82 10.72
C GLU A 50 -1.22 -3.22 10.73
N PHE A 51 -0.08 -3.39 10.08
CA PHE A 51 0.54 -4.72 9.90
C PHE A 51 1.77 -4.92 10.77
N ASP A 52 2.12 -3.93 11.58
CA ASP A 52 3.27 -3.97 12.48
C ASP A 52 4.57 -4.34 11.74
N VAL A 53 4.82 -3.61 10.65
CA VAL A 53 6.02 -3.78 9.83
C VAL A 53 6.73 -2.46 9.67
N ASP A 54 8.04 -2.53 9.38
CA ASP A 54 8.85 -1.35 9.08
C ASP A 54 9.07 -1.23 7.59
N ILE A 55 8.47 -0.22 6.98
CA ILE A 55 8.68 0.09 5.57
C ILE A 55 9.82 1.09 5.50
N THR A 56 10.96 0.66 4.99
CA THR A 56 12.16 1.50 4.93
C THR A 56 12.29 2.17 3.56
N ALA A 57 13.25 3.09 3.45
CA ALA A 57 13.53 3.77 2.19
C ALA A 57 13.82 2.80 1.05
N ARG A 58 14.41 1.65 1.37
CA ARG A 58 14.71 0.62 0.36
C ARG A 58 13.43 0.05 -0.26
N ASP A 59 12.36 -0.03 0.52
CA ASP A 59 11.09 -0.56 0.06
C ASP A 59 10.21 0.50 -0.60
N PHE A 60 10.55 1.76 -0.41
CA PHE A 60 9.74 2.88 -0.87
C PHE A 60 10.06 3.23 -2.32
N VAL A 61 9.67 2.34 -3.22
CA VAL A 61 9.85 2.50 -4.67
C VAL A 61 8.50 2.38 -5.36
N ALA A 62 8.36 3.03 -6.52
CA ALA A 62 7.09 3.09 -7.22
C ALA A 62 6.51 1.70 -7.52
N GLU A 63 7.33 0.75 -7.91
CA GLU A 63 6.84 -0.61 -8.24
C GLU A 63 6.15 -1.29 -7.08
N ASN A 64 6.50 -0.96 -5.84
CA ASN A 64 5.87 -1.55 -4.66
C ASN A 64 4.55 -0.87 -4.31
N PHE A 65 4.32 0.32 -4.85
CA PHE A 65 3.18 1.17 -4.46
C PHE A 65 2.21 1.44 -5.61
N ASN A 66 2.44 0.84 -6.78
CA ASN A 66 1.58 1.09 -7.94
C ASN A 66 0.26 0.34 -7.92
N SER A 67 0.16 -0.73 -7.17
CA SER A 67 -1.07 -1.52 -7.09
C SER A 67 -1.26 -2.13 -5.72
N VAL A 68 -2.50 -2.53 -5.44
CA VAL A 68 -2.82 -3.23 -4.19
C VAL A 68 -2.08 -4.56 -4.13
N ASP A 69 -1.96 -5.25 -5.26
CA ASP A 69 -1.22 -6.52 -5.31
C ASP A 69 0.26 -6.32 -4.96
N ALA A 70 0.89 -5.28 -5.51
CA ALA A 70 2.28 -4.98 -5.22
C ALA A 70 2.47 -4.63 -3.74
N LEU A 71 1.55 -3.83 -3.19
CA LEU A 71 1.58 -3.49 -1.77
C LEU A 71 1.41 -4.74 -0.90
N ALA A 72 0.50 -5.62 -1.27
CA ALA A 72 0.27 -6.85 -0.51
C ALA A 72 1.50 -7.75 -0.52
N GLU A 73 2.17 -7.87 -1.65
CA GLU A 73 3.40 -8.66 -1.74
C GLU A 73 4.50 -8.07 -0.87
N MET A 74 4.64 -6.74 -0.88
CA MET A 74 5.63 -6.06 -0.05
C MET A 74 5.35 -6.30 1.44
N ILE A 75 4.11 -6.12 1.87
CA ILE A 75 3.72 -6.32 3.27
C ILE A 75 3.95 -7.77 3.68
N ALA A 76 3.55 -8.73 2.84
CA ALA A 76 3.74 -10.15 3.15
C ALA A 76 5.23 -10.48 3.32
N ARG A 77 6.08 -9.92 2.47
CA ARG A 77 7.52 -10.12 2.56
C ARG A 77 8.08 -9.54 3.86
N LEU A 78 7.64 -8.34 4.22
CA LEU A 78 8.10 -7.68 5.44
C LEU A 78 7.64 -8.41 6.69
N MET A 79 6.45 -8.97 6.67
CA MET A 79 5.94 -9.74 7.81
C MET A 79 6.71 -11.05 8.01
N ASP A 80 7.33 -11.53 6.96
CA ASP A 80 8.07 -12.80 6.98
C ASP A 80 9.55 -12.61 7.35
N GLU A 81 10.01 -11.40 7.48
CA GLU A 81 11.41 -11.11 7.83
C GLU A 81 11.68 -11.20 9.32
#